data_4ef19c0bf829564b82d7e7185edfa3b4
#
_entry.id   4ef19c0bf829564b82d7e7185edfa3b4
#
_cell.length_a   1.000
_cell.length_b   1.000
_cell.length_c   1.000
_cell.angle_alpha   90.00
_cell.angle_beta   90.00
_cell.angle_gamma   90.00
#
_symmetry.space_group_name_H-M   'P 1'
#
loop_
_entity.id
_entity.type
_entity.pdbx_description
1 polymer ?
#
loop_
_entity_poly.entity_id
_entity_poly.type
_entity_poly.pdbx_seq_one_letter_code
_entity_poly.pdbx_strand_id
1 'polypeptide(L)'
;VAASFYDIPLADGACDTIVMVRVLHHAADVPATLRELRRILRPGGTLVLEHANKRHLKAMLRYAIRRGASPFTPEPYEYAPLNYAFHPAYLRRHLAEAGFAIEEERAVSIFRLALLKRLAPARLLVALDGLLQRPLAPLRLTPSIFLRCRAAGDARQPSPGRPLFRCLRCHATALDSDRPDRLLCRACGTAWPITDGIHRFR
;
A
#
# COMPACT_ATOMS: atom_id res chain seq x y z
N VAL A 1 11.61 -9.72 6.89
CA VAL A 1 10.82 -10.85 6.40
C VAL A 1 10.83 -10.83 4.88
N ALA A 2 11.03 -11.98 4.24
CA ALA A 2 10.92 -12.17 2.80
C ALA A 2 9.70 -13.07 2.51
N ALA A 3 8.66 -12.47 1.91
CA ALA A 3 7.40 -13.15 1.58
C ALA A 3 6.69 -12.41 0.43
N SER A 4 5.62 -13.02 -0.09
CA SER A 4 4.71 -12.33 -1.01
C SER A 4 3.82 -11.34 -0.26
N PHE A 5 3.51 -10.19 -0.86
CA PHE A 5 2.51 -9.27 -0.29
C PHE A 5 1.07 -9.71 -0.56
N TYR A 6 0.86 -10.80 -1.29
CA TYR A 6 -0.43 -11.47 -1.44
C TYR A 6 -0.68 -12.53 -0.36
N ASP A 7 0.38 -12.95 0.36
CA ASP A 7 0.30 -13.90 1.47
C ASP A 7 1.41 -13.56 2.47
N ILE A 8 1.07 -12.71 3.43
CA ILE A 8 2.01 -12.15 4.40
C ILE A 8 2.04 -13.06 5.64
N PRO A 9 3.22 -13.51 6.10
CA PRO A 9 3.35 -14.44 7.22
C PRO A 9 3.12 -13.79 8.59
N LEU A 10 2.23 -12.83 8.67
CA LEU A 10 1.81 -12.21 9.92
C LEU A 10 0.44 -12.74 10.34
N ALA A 11 0.25 -12.91 11.63
CA ALA A 11 -1.03 -13.29 12.20
C ALA A 11 -2.11 -12.23 11.92
N ASP A 12 -3.38 -12.65 11.97
CA ASP A 12 -4.50 -11.74 11.76
C ASP A 12 -4.50 -10.62 12.80
N GLY A 13 -4.62 -9.37 12.35
CA GLY A 13 -4.61 -8.21 13.20
C GLY A 13 -3.29 -7.97 13.96
N ALA A 14 -2.17 -8.50 13.49
CA ALA A 14 -0.87 -8.34 14.14
C ALA A 14 -0.31 -6.90 14.09
N CYS A 15 -0.81 -6.07 13.18
CA CYS A 15 -0.31 -4.72 12.97
C CYS A 15 -1.32 -3.66 13.44
N ASP A 16 -0.81 -2.59 14.08
CA ASP A 16 -1.59 -1.40 14.41
C ASP A 16 -1.64 -0.42 13.25
N THR A 17 -0.53 -0.33 12.51
CA THR A 17 -0.35 0.58 11.37
C THR A 17 0.43 -0.13 10.27
N ILE A 18 -0.04 0.04 9.05
CA ILE A 18 0.67 -0.40 7.84
C ILE A 18 0.97 0.83 6.99
N VAL A 19 2.20 0.91 6.49
CA VAL A 19 2.63 1.96 5.56
C VAL A 19 3.07 1.28 4.26
N MET A 20 2.35 1.54 3.18
CA MET A 20 2.65 1.02 1.84
C MET A 20 2.89 2.19 0.88
N VAL A 21 4.15 2.54 0.66
CA VAL A 21 4.56 3.66 -0.18
C VAL A 21 5.42 3.15 -1.33
N ARG A 22 5.06 3.50 -2.56
CA ARG A 22 5.75 3.08 -3.80
C ARG A 22 5.81 1.55 -3.99
N VAL A 23 4.80 0.83 -3.54
CA VAL A 23 4.70 -0.63 -3.64
C VAL A 23 3.45 -1.04 -4.40
N LEU A 24 2.30 -0.41 -4.16
CA LEU A 24 1.01 -0.83 -4.74
C LEU A 24 1.04 -0.88 -6.28
N HIS A 25 1.85 -0.03 -6.92
CA HIS A 25 1.95 -0.03 -8.37
C HIS A 25 2.60 -1.30 -8.95
N HIS A 26 3.15 -2.18 -8.10
CA HIS A 26 3.62 -3.52 -8.51
C HIS A 26 2.57 -4.62 -8.28
N ALA A 27 1.40 -4.28 -7.74
CA ALA A 27 0.33 -5.24 -7.49
C ALA A 27 -0.54 -5.43 -8.74
N ALA A 28 -0.48 -6.62 -9.34
CA ALA A 28 -1.37 -7.01 -10.42
C ALA A 28 -2.80 -7.26 -9.92
N ASP A 29 -2.96 -7.84 -8.72
CA ASP A 29 -4.23 -8.06 -8.04
C ASP A 29 -4.36 -7.16 -6.81
N VAL A 30 -4.89 -5.94 -7.00
CA VAL A 30 -5.12 -4.97 -5.93
C VAL A 30 -6.15 -5.48 -4.91
N PRO A 31 -7.30 -6.07 -5.31
CA PRO A 31 -8.24 -6.66 -4.36
C PRO A 31 -7.61 -7.68 -3.41
N ALA A 32 -6.80 -8.61 -3.93
CA ALA A 32 -6.10 -9.61 -3.10
C ALA A 32 -5.12 -8.93 -2.12
N THR A 33 -4.33 -7.96 -2.62
CA THR A 33 -3.42 -7.17 -1.77
C THR A 33 -4.16 -6.48 -0.64
N LEU A 34 -5.25 -5.78 -0.93
CA LEU A 34 -6.02 -5.04 0.08
C LEU A 34 -6.68 -5.96 1.11
N ARG A 35 -7.19 -7.14 0.69
CA ARG A 35 -7.71 -8.15 1.63
C ARG A 35 -6.61 -8.64 2.58
N GLU A 36 -5.41 -8.86 2.06
CA GLU A 36 -4.28 -9.32 2.88
C GLU A 36 -3.80 -8.24 3.86
N LEU A 37 -3.71 -6.99 3.42
CA LEU A 37 -3.43 -5.86 4.31
C LEU A 37 -4.51 -5.71 5.39
N ARG A 38 -5.79 -5.90 5.02
CA ARG A 38 -6.89 -5.84 5.96
C ARG A 38 -6.82 -6.95 7.00
N ARG A 39 -6.44 -8.16 6.59
CA ARG A 39 -6.29 -9.30 7.48
C ARG A 39 -5.26 -9.06 8.58
N ILE A 40 -4.06 -8.57 8.20
CA ILE A 40 -2.97 -8.36 9.15
C ILE A 40 -3.12 -7.09 9.98
N LEU A 41 -3.99 -6.16 9.56
CA LEU A 41 -4.27 -4.94 10.29
C LEU A 41 -5.38 -5.18 11.31
N ARG A 42 -5.17 -4.77 12.56
CA ARG A 42 -6.22 -4.88 13.60
C ARG A 42 -7.46 -4.06 13.25
N PRO A 43 -8.63 -4.41 13.76
CA PRO A 43 -9.81 -3.54 13.71
C PRO A 43 -9.48 -2.14 14.26
N GLY A 44 -9.93 -1.10 13.58
CA GLY A 44 -9.58 0.29 13.91
C GLY A 44 -8.12 0.69 13.65
N GLY A 45 -7.31 -0.19 13.05
CA GLY A 45 -5.92 0.11 12.66
C GLY A 45 -5.83 1.07 11.47
N THR A 46 -4.64 1.62 11.23
CA THR A 46 -4.40 2.63 10.21
C THR A 46 -3.60 2.05 9.03
N LEU A 47 -4.09 2.26 7.81
CA LEU A 47 -3.33 2.02 6.58
C LEU A 47 -2.97 3.36 5.94
N VAL A 48 -1.67 3.62 5.75
CA VAL A 48 -1.16 4.72 4.92
C VAL A 48 -0.74 4.12 3.58
N LEU A 49 -1.47 4.48 2.54
CA LEU A 49 -1.31 3.93 1.19
C LEU A 49 -0.95 5.03 0.20
N GLU A 50 0.13 4.84 -0.55
CA GLU A 50 0.46 5.68 -1.71
C GLU A 50 0.16 4.90 -2.99
N HIS A 51 -0.39 5.61 -3.97
CA HIS A 51 -0.61 5.04 -5.29
C HIS A 51 -0.27 6.00 -6.43
N ALA A 52 0.18 5.42 -7.56
CA ALA A 52 0.33 6.12 -8.82
C ALA A 52 -1.06 6.44 -9.40
N ASN A 53 -1.34 7.72 -9.59
CA ASN A 53 -2.62 8.20 -10.08
C ASN A 53 -2.63 8.22 -11.62
N LYS A 54 -3.47 7.41 -12.22
CA LYS A 54 -3.71 7.38 -13.67
C LYS A 54 -4.31 8.70 -14.19
N ARG A 55 -5.16 9.35 -13.36
CA ARG A 55 -5.92 10.56 -13.70
C ARG A 55 -5.15 11.85 -13.37
N HIS A 56 -3.83 11.89 -13.56
CA HIS A 56 -3.06 13.12 -13.30
C HIS A 56 -3.07 14.07 -14.51
N LEU A 57 -2.86 15.36 -14.27
CA LEU A 57 -2.97 16.43 -15.27
C LEU A 57 -2.16 16.15 -16.55
N LYS A 58 -0.91 15.69 -16.42
CA LYS A 58 -0.06 15.36 -17.58
C LYS A 58 -0.65 14.22 -18.43
N ALA A 59 -1.30 13.22 -17.81
CA ALA A 59 -1.96 12.14 -18.54
C ALA A 59 -3.19 12.67 -19.30
N MET A 60 -3.98 13.54 -18.67
CA MET A 60 -5.12 14.19 -19.32
C MET A 60 -4.70 15.04 -20.53
N LEU A 61 -3.65 15.87 -20.39
CA LEU A 61 -3.11 16.67 -21.49
C LEU A 61 -2.58 15.80 -22.66
N ARG A 62 -1.86 14.70 -22.33
CA ARG A 62 -1.40 13.76 -23.35
C ARG A 62 -2.57 13.09 -24.08
N TYR A 63 -3.61 12.72 -23.36
CA TYR A 63 -4.81 12.12 -23.95
C TYR A 63 -5.54 13.13 -24.87
N ALA A 64 -5.66 14.39 -24.46
CA ALA A 64 -6.30 15.44 -25.26
C ALA A 64 -5.61 15.65 -26.60
N ILE A 65 -4.30 15.48 -26.67
CA ILE A 65 -3.53 15.53 -27.94
C ILE A 65 -3.37 14.15 -28.61
N ARG A 66 -4.24 13.20 -28.27
CA ARG A 66 -4.25 11.82 -28.79
C ARG A 66 -2.95 11.04 -28.59
N ARG A 67 -2.20 11.34 -27.51
CA ARG A 67 -0.97 10.65 -27.12
C ARG A 67 -1.14 9.98 -25.77
N GLY A 68 -1.37 8.68 -25.74
CA GLY A 68 -1.45 7.87 -24.51
C GLY A 68 -2.82 7.27 -24.24
N ALA A 69 -2.88 6.38 -23.25
CA ALA A 69 -4.12 5.72 -22.81
C ALA A 69 -5.08 6.68 -22.11
N SER A 70 -6.38 6.34 -22.14
CA SER A 70 -7.40 7.14 -21.46
C SER A 70 -7.15 7.19 -19.94
N PRO A 71 -7.05 8.39 -19.35
CA PRO A 71 -6.95 8.55 -17.91
C PRO A 71 -8.30 8.43 -17.19
N PHE A 72 -9.41 8.33 -17.93
CA PHE A 72 -10.78 8.41 -17.40
C PHE A 72 -11.43 7.05 -17.18
N THR A 73 -10.92 5.98 -17.81
CA THR A 73 -11.41 4.62 -17.58
C THR A 73 -11.01 4.14 -16.19
N PRO A 74 -11.91 3.44 -15.44
CA PRO A 74 -11.62 3.00 -14.07
C PRO A 74 -10.56 1.91 -14.00
N GLU A 75 -10.36 1.11 -15.06
CA GLU A 75 -9.44 -0.02 -15.07
C GLU A 75 -7.97 0.43 -14.85
N PRO A 76 -7.16 -0.36 -14.16
CA PRO A 76 -5.73 -0.11 -14.04
C PRO A 76 -5.05 -0.01 -15.41
N TYR A 77 -4.01 0.80 -15.51
CA TYR A 77 -3.19 0.92 -16.71
C TYR A 77 -1.76 0.49 -16.40
N GLU A 78 -1.31 -0.57 -17.05
CA GLU A 78 0.08 -1.02 -16.99
C GLU A 78 0.92 -0.19 -17.98
N TYR A 79 1.82 0.65 -17.45
CA TYR A 79 2.66 1.53 -18.25
C TYR A 79 4.09 0.98 -18.48
N ALA A 80 4.47 -0.04 -17.71
CA ALA A 80 5.68 -0.84 -17.86
C ALA A 80 5.42 -2.22 -17.20
N PRO A 81 6.17 -3.28 -17.52
CA PRO A 81 5.97 -4.60 -16.92
C PRO A 81 5.88 -4.52 -15.40
N LEU A 82 4.78 -5.03 -14.82
CA LEU A 82 4.45 -4.98 -13.39
C LEU A 82 4.49 -3.56 -12.78
N ASN A 83 4.11 -2.55 -13.57
CA ASN A 83 3.98 -1.18 -13.08
C ASN A 83 2.64 -0.59 -13.52
N TYR A 84 1.74 -0.44 -12.56
CA TYR A 84 0.36 -0.01 -12.77
C TYR A 84 0.10 1.40 -12.25
N ALA A 85 -0.70 2.14 -12.98
CA ALA A 85 -1.33 3.36 -12.51
C ALA A 85 -2.83 3.13 -12.31
N PHE A 86 -3.38 3.63 -11.23
CA PHE A 86 -4.76 3.37 -10.82
C PHE A 86 -5.62 4.60 -10.94
N HIS A 87 -6.87 4.41 -11.37
CA HIS A 87 -7.88 5.45 -11.28
C HIS A 87 -8.35 5.60 -9.83
N PRO A 88 -8.51 6.82 -9.28
CA PRO A 88 -8.93 7.01 -7.89
C PRO A 88 -10.25 6.32 -7.52
N ALA A 89 -11.22 6.26 -8.45
CA ALA A 89 -12.48 5.56 -8.21
C ALA A 89 -12.30 4.04 -8.08
N TYR A 90 -11.39 3.43 -8.85
CA TYR A 90 -11.05 2.02 -8.73
C TYR A 90 -10.55 1.69 -7.32
N LEU A 91 -9.56 2.45 -6.84
CA LEU A 91 -9.00 2.20 -5.51
C LEU A 91 -10.00 2.47 -4.38
N ARG A 92 -10.80 3.54 -4.49
CA ARG A 92 -11.83 3.83 -3.48
C ARG A 92 -12.84 2.68 -3.35
N ARG A 93 -13.28 2.12 -4.48
CA ARG A 93 -14.18 0.96 -4.49
C ARG A 93 -13.56 -0.23 -3.79
N HIS A 94 -12.35 -0.64 -4.18
CA HIS A 94 -11.72 -1.83 -3.62
C HIS A 94 -11.25 -1.65 -2.17
N LEU A 95 -10.89 -0.43 -1.75
CA LEU A 95 -10.66 -0.12 -0.33
C LEU A 95 -11.94 -0.31 0.49
N ALA A 96 -13.08 0.20 0.01
CA ALA A 96 -14.36 0.03 0.70
C ALA A 96 -14.78 -1.45 0.76
N GLU A 97 -14.66 -2.19 -0.36
CA GLU A 97 -14.93 -3.64 -0.43
C GLU A 97 -14.03 -4.45 0.52
N ALA A 98 -12.77 -4.02 0.72
CA ALA A 98 -11.85 -4.63 1.68
C ALA A 98 -12.08 -4.18 3.14
N GLY A 99 -13.07 -3.32 3.41
CA GLY A 99 -13.38 -2.85 4.75
C GLY A 99 -12.47 -1.73 5.25
N PHE A 100 -12.03 -0.83 4.36
CA PHE A 100 -11.30 0.38 4.71
C PHE A 100 -12.16 1.64 4.47
N ALA A 101 -12.19 2.54 5.45
CA ALA A 101 -12.71 3.90 5.30
C ALA A 101 -11.57 4.88 5.06
N ILE A 102 -11.65 5.67 4.00
CA ILE A 102 -10.67 6.72 3.71
C ILE A 102 -10.97 7.92 4.60
N GLU A 103 -10.04 8.27 5.50
CA GLU A 103 -10.17 9.41 6.42
C GLU A 103 -9.50 10.68 5.86
N GLU A 104 -8.39 10.52 5.14
CA GLU A 104 -7.63 11.65 4.61
C GLU A 104 -7.03 11.29 3.26
N GLU A 105 -7.00 12.28 2.36
CA GLU A 105 -6.37 12.20 1.05
C GLU A 105 -5.40 13.38 0.89
N ARG A 106 -4.21 13.11 0.35
CA ARG A 106 -3.20 14.14 0.06
C ARG A 106 -2.69 14.01 -1.37
N ALA A 107 -2.75 15.11 -2.08
CA ALA A 107 -2.12 15.25 -3.39
C ALA A 107 -0.63 15.54 -3.21
N VAL A 108 0.26 14.72 -3.78
CA VAL A 108 1.70 14.94 -3.64
C VAL A 108 2.40 14.98 -4.99
N SER A 109 3.62 15.50 -4.98
CA SER A 109 4.43 15.65 -6.20
C SER A 109 3.84 16.66 -7.19
N ILE A 110 3.28 17.77 -6.71
CA ILE A 110 2.68 18.84 -7.50
C ILE A 110 3.71 19.47 -8.45
N PHE A 111 4.93 19.73 -7.94
CA PHE A 111 6.00 20.43 -8.67
C PHE A 111 7.02 19.47 -9.31
N ARG A 112 6.54 18.44 -10.05
CA ARG A 112 7.44 17.47 -10.71
C ARG A 112 8.07 17.98 -12.01
N LEU A 113 7.66 19.14 -12.54
CA LEU A 113 8.19 19.68 -13.79
C LEU A 113 9.66 20.11 -13.60
N ALA A 114 10.53 19.61 -14.49
CA ALA A 114 11.95 19.93 -14.45
C ALA A 114 12.25 21.44 -14.54
N LEU A 115 11.41 22.17 -15.29
CA LEU A 115 11.52 23.62 -15.42
C LEU A 115 11.33 24.33 -14.08
N LEU A 116 10.32 23.94 -13.30
CA LEU A 116 10.09 24.54 -11.99
C LEU A 116 11.23 24.28 -11.02
N LYS A 117 11.84 23.10 -11.08
CA LYS A 117 13.02 22.75 -10.26
C LYS A 117 14.28 23.53 -10.65
N ARG A 118 14.35 24.09 -11.86
CA ARG A 118 15.44 24.97 -12.30
C ARG A 118 15.21 26.42 -11.91
N LEU A 119 13.93 26.86 -11.85
CA LEU A 119 13.57 28.26 -11.63
C LEU A 119 13.38 28.60 -10.16
N ALA A 120 13.09 27.63 -9.29
CA ALA A 120 12.81 27.88 -7.89
C ALA A 120 13.64 26.98 -6.96
N PRO A 121 14.07 27.51 -5.79
CA PRO A 121 14.79 26.73 -4.80
C PRO A 121 13.96 25.53 -4.31
N ALA A 122 14.61 24.37 -4.12
CA ALA A 122 13.92 23.16 -3.68
C ALA A 122 13.14 23.35 -2.37
N ARG A 123 13.68 24.13 -1.41
CA ARG A 123 13.00 24.43 -0.14
C ARG A 123 11.65 25.12 -0.33
N LEU A 124 11.57 26.07 -1.27
CA LEU A 124 10.32 26.76 -1.60
C LEU A 124 9.31 25.80 -2.23
N LEU A 125 9.76 24.98 -3.19
CA LEU A 125 8.89 24.00 -3.83
C LEU A 125 8.34 22.96 -2.85
N VAL A 126 9.17 22.51 -1.89
CA VAL A 126 8.76 21.58 -0.83
C VAL A 126 7.74 22.23 0.11
N ALA A 127 7.97 23.48 0.54
CA ALA A 127 7.05 24.20 1.41
C ALA A 127 5.67 24.41 0.71
N LEU A 128 5.69 24.81 -0.56
CA LEU A 128 4.47 24.99 -1.35
C LEU A 128 3.76 23.65 -1.61
N ASP A 129 4.51 22.58 -1.91
CA ASP A 129 3.93 21.23 -2.05
C ASP A 129 3.22 20.83 -0.76
N GLY A 130 3.87 20.99 0.39
CA GLY A 130 3.28 20.70 1.70
C GLY A 130 1.99 21.48 1.98
N LEU A 131 1.97 22.79 1.69
CA LEU A 131 0.80 23.66 1.88
C LEU A 131 -0.36 23.24 0.97
N LEU A 132 -0.07 22.85 -0.27
CA LEU A 132 -1.07 22.57 -1.29
C LEU A 132 -1.58 21.12 -1.28
N GLN A 133 -0.97 20.20 -0.54
CA GLN A 133 -1.34 18.77 -0.51
C GLN A 133 -2.81 18.53 -0.16
N ARG A 134 -3.32 19.20 0.88
CA ARG A 134 -4.71 19.06 1.32
C ARG A 134 -5.71 19.78 0.42
N PRO A 135 -5.54 21.07 0.11
CA PRO A 135 -6.52 21.80 -0.71
C PRO A 135 -6.62 21.29 -2.15
N LEU A 136 -5.54 20.72 -2.71
CA LEU A 136 -5.57 20.14 -4.06
C LEU A 136 -5.96 18.66 -4.11
N ALA A 137 -6.07 17.98 -2.96
CA ALA A 137 -6.43 16.57 -2.91
C ALA A 137 -7.77 16.25 -3.63
N PRO A 138 -8.87 17.02 -3.47
CA PRO A 138 -10.13 16.74 -4.15
C PRO A 138 -10.03 16.76 -5.67
N LEU A 139 -9.10 17.53 -6.23
CA LEU A 139 -8.92 17.63 -7.69
C LEU A 139 -8.28 16.36 -8.28
N ARG A 140 -7.48 15.65 -7.49
CA ARG A 140 -6.79 14.41 -7.90
C ARG A 140 -5.98 14.54 -9.20
N LEU A 141 -5.34 15.70 -9.38
CA LEU A 141 -4.59 16.03 -10.60
C LEU A 141 -3.09 15.72 -10.50
N THR A 142 -2.63 15.32 -9.33
CA THR A 142 -1.21 14.99 -9.10
C THR A 142 -0.89 13.53 -9.48
N PRO A 143 0.36 13.23 -9.85
CA PRO A 143 0.75 11.88 -10.26
C PRO A 143 0.78 10.87 -9.12
N SER A 144 0.81 11.31 -7.87
CA SER A 144 0.81 10.45 -6.69
C SER A 144 -0.19 10.99 -5.66
N ILE A 145 -0.92 10.07 -5.03
CA ILE A 145 -1.92 10.36 -4.01
C ILE A 145 -1.63 9.47 -2.80
N PHE A 146 -1.61 10.07 -1.61
CA PHE A 146 -1.58 9.38 -0.34
C PHE A 146 -2.98 9.31 0.25
N LEU A 147 -3.32 8.14 0.76
CA LEU A 147 -4.57 7.87 1.46
C LEU A 147 -4.25 7.41 2.88
N ARG A 148 -4.86 8.03 3.88
CA ARG A 148 -4.95 7.47 5.23
C ARG A 148 -6.31 6.80 5.37
N CYS A 149 -6.26 5.50 5.64
CA CYS A 149 -7.46 4.68 5.74
C CYS A 149 -7.56 4.05 7.13
N ARG A 150 -8.78 3.90 7.64
CA ARG A 150 -9.12 3.20 8.86
C ARG A 150 -9.71 1.83 8.53
N ALA A 151 -9.19 0.78 9.15
CA ALA A 151 -9.79 -0.55 9.05
C ALA A 151 -11.12 -0.60 9.81
N ALA A 152 -12.16 -1.17 9.21
CA ALA A 152 -13.46 -1.35 9.83
C ALA A 152 -13.38 -2.21 11.10
N GLY A 153 -14.27 -1.92 12.08
CA GLY A 153 -14.39 -2.57 13.37
C GLY A 153 -13.83 -1.74 14.50
N ASP A 154 -14.26 -2.07 15.73
CA ASP A 154 -13.88 -1.36 16.92
C ASP A 154 -12.42 -1.57 17.26
N ALA A 155 -11.75 -0.50 17.63
CA ALA A 155 -10.36 -0.52 18.06
C ALA A 155 -10.26 -1.29 19.40
N ARG A 156 -9.87 -2.55 19.33
CA ARG A 156 -9.56 -3.34 20.54
C ARG A 156 -8.11 -3.10 20.93
N GLN A 157 -7.86 -3.00 22.24
CA GLN A 157 -6.48 -2.93 22.73
C GLN A 157 -5.72 -4.22 22.34
N PRO A 158 -4.44 -4.11 22.01
CA PRO A 158 -3.60 -5.28 21.73
C PRO A 158 -3.59 -6.19 22.97
N SER A 159 -3.91 -7.46 22.79
CA SER A 159 -3.73 -8.43 23.88
C SER A 159 -2.25 -8.75 24.04
N PRO A 160 -1.68 -8.69 25.23
CA PRO A 160 -0.30 -9.13 25.48
C PRO A 160 -0.08 -10.57 25.02
N GLY A 161 1.08 -10.86 24.44
CA GLY A 161 1.44 -12.22 24.01
C GLY A 161 0.82 -12.70 22.69
N ARG A 162 0.28 -11.81 21.88
CA ARG A 162 -0.26 -12.15 20.57
C ARG A 162 0.86 -12.67 19.64
N PRO A 163 0.66 -13.80 18.93
CA PRO A 163 1.64 -14.30 17.99
C PRO A 163 1.83 -13.30 16.84
N LEU A 164 3.08 -13.03 16.48
CA LEU A 164 3.40 -12.13 15.36
C LEU A 164 3.26 -12.84 14.02
N PHE A 165 3.73 -14.08 13.93
CA PHE A 165 3.78 -14.83 12.69
C PHE A 165 2.68 -15.88 12.59
N ARG A 166 2.27 -16.19 11.36
CA ARG A 166 1.51 -17.38 10.99
C ARG A 166 2.27 -18.22 9.95
N CYS A 167 2.05 -19.50 9.97
CA CYS A 167 2.57 -20.41 8.96
C CYS A 167 1.83 -20.23 7.63
N LEU A 168 2.54 -20.03 6.52
CA LEU A 168 1.89 -19.89 5.20
C LEU A 168 1.34 -21.22 4.64
N ARG A 169 1.76 -22.37 5.19
CA ARG A 169 1.27 -23.67 4.75
C ARG A 169 -0.05 -24.09 5.38
N CYS A 170 -0.20 -23.87 6.69
CA CYS A 170 -1.38 -24.33 7.44
C CYS A 170 -2.13 -23.22 8.17
N HIS A 171 -1.66 -21.98 8.05
CA HIS A 171 -2.18 -20.76 8.67
C HIS A 171 -2.23 -20.76 10.21
N ALA A 172 -1.67 -21.78 10.87
CA ALA A 172 -1.54 -21.80 12.31
C ALA A 172 -0.52 -20.76 12.80
N THR A 173 -0.76 -20.19 13.99
CA THR A 173 0.14 -19.22 14.63
C THR A 173 1.15 -19.86 15.58
N ALA A 174 1.16 -21.20 15.66
CA ALA A 174 2.08 -21.99 16.49
C ALA A 174 3.48 -22.11 15.86
N LEU A 175 4.11 -20.96 15.62
CA LEU A 175 5.48 -20.87 15.12
C LEU A 175 6.42 -20.62 16.30
N ASP A 176 7.44 -21.45 16.39
CA ASP A 176 8.43 -21.41 17.45
C ASP A 176 9.85 -21.37 16.89
N SER A 177 10.73 -20.67 17.57
CA SER A 177 12.15 -20.62 17.25
C SER A 177 12.87 -21.68 18.09
N ASP A 178 12.88 -22.93 17.61
CA ASP A 178 13.64 -24.03 18.24
C ASP A 178 15.15 -23.92 17.99
N ARG A 179 15.52 -23.17 16.94
CA ARG A 179 16.91 -22.88 16.54
C ARG A 179 17.04 -21.46 16.01
N PRO A 180 18.22 -20.85 16.06
CA PRO A 180 18.43 -19.48 15.60
C PRO A 180 18.30 -19.32 14.07
N ASP A 181 18.40 -20.43 13.31
CA ASP A 181 18.39 -20.45 11.85
C ASP A 181 17.02 -20.74 11.21
N ARG A 182 15.96 -20.99 12.03
CA ARG A 182 14.63 -21.32 11.52
C ARG A 182 13.48 -21.02 12.49
N LEU A 183 12.27 -20.88 11.92
CA LEU A 183 11.00 -20.99 12.64
C LEU A 183 10.33 -22.33 12.29
N LEU A 184 9.97 -23.11 13.29
CA LEU A 184 9.27 -24.38 13.13
C LEU A 184 7.78 -24.20 13.41
N CYS A 185 6.93 -24.60 12.47
CA CYS A 185 5.50 -24.68 12.70
C CYS A 185 5.15 -25.97 13.47
N ARG A 186 4.70 -25.84 14.71
CA ARG A 186 4.32 -26.99 15.55
C ARG A 186 3.05 -27.70 15.07
N ALA A 187 2.21 -27.04 14.27
CA ALA A 187 0.98 -27.65 13.77
C ALA A 187 1.19 -28.53 12.55
N CYS A 188 2.11 -28.19 11.62
CA CYS A 188 2.31 -28.94 10.38
C CYS A 188 3.76 -29.39 10.14
N GLY A 189 4.69 -29.10 11.05
CA GLY A 189 6.10 -29.49 10.94
C GLY A 189 6.91 -28.70 9.89
N THR A 190 6.33 -27.70 9.22
CA THR A 190 7.07 -26.92 8.23
C THR A 190 8.08 -26.02 8.91
N ALA A 191 9.33 -26.06 8.41
CA ALA A 191 10.41 -25.19 8.86
C ALA A 191 10.59 -24.02 7.87
N TRP A 192 10.66 -22.81 8.39
CA TRP A 192 10.89 -21.58 7.65
C TRP A 192 12.29 -21.06 7.97
N PRO A 193 13.22 -21.00 7.01
CA PRO A 193 14.59 -20.64 7.30
C PRO A 193 14.74 -19.16 7.68
N ILE A 194 15.73 -18.89 8.53
CA ILE A 194 16.22 -17.56 8.87
C ILE A 194 17.64 -17.45 8.31
N THR A 195 17.84 -16.56 7.35
CA THR A 195 19.14 -16.33 6.73
C THR A 195 19.50 -14.85 6.92
N ASP A 196 20.66 -14.57 7.49
CA ASP A 196 21.12 -13.20 7.77
C ASP A 196 20.10 -12.38 8.57
N GLY A 197 19.42 -13.01 9.54
CA GLY A 197 18.36 -12.38 10.34
C GLY A 197 17.04 -12.16 9.58
N ILE A 198 16.93 -12.62 8.32
CA ILE A 198 15.72 -12.49 7.50
C ILE A 198 14.93 -13.79 7.55
N HIS A 199 13.71 -13.73 8.09
CA HIS A 199 12.75 -14.82 8.05
C HIS A 199 12.23 -15.00 6.62
N ARG A 200 12.43 -16.18 6.02
CA ARG A 200 12.07 -16.51 4.63
C ARG A 200 10.86 -17.43 4.60
N PHE A 201 9.75 -16.91 4.11
CA PHE A 201 8.50 -17.65 3.93
C PHE A 201 8.23 -17.88 2.44
N ARG A 202 9.16 -18.59 1.80
CA ARG A 202 9.10 -18.96 0.37
C ARG A 202 9.40 -20.43 0.21
#